data_3633680fd923b60d25afe800de98b36d
#
_entry.id   3633680fd923b60d25afe800de98b36d
#
_cell.length_a   1.000
_cell.length_b   1.000
_cell.length_c   1.000
_cell.angle_alpha   90.00
_cell.angle_beta   90.00
_cell.angle_gamma   90.00
#
_symmetry.space_group_name_H-M   'P 1'
#
loop_
_entity.id
_entity.type
_entity.pdbx_description
1 polymer ?
#
loop_
_entity_poly.entity_id
_entity_poly.type
_entity_poly.pdbx_seq_one_letter_code
_entity_poly.pdbx_strand_id
1 'polypeptide(L)'
;VLENITSEKMTARKLCTAFGVKLPKFLDDASDETFYQLLGMAINRELTKRPRLAQYKTIDDAARLLQERKNIIVITGAGISTSLGIPDFRSKNTGFYSRLLQMGYEEPEQVFDIHNFDEDPRTFYALAGDIIPDLGRWTPTHEFIRLLQDKDKLLTNYTQNIDNVEANAGIRKDKLIQCHGSWATATCRKCKFNVPGEDIFESVRAQKPAECKRCLEEIAAQKPGLKRKRTSNGTASRKKRSSDEDSESDGAYDIPQPGIMKPDITFFGEALPNDFFDRLKELDKEKVDLVIVMGTSMKVAPVSEIPNFLSRDIPQIYISRDVSLPLPLFPAFPNFGLANPPHQLRHQPPRRLRRHRRRTRPPRRLDTLAYHDP
;
A
#
# COMPACT_ATOMS: atom_id res chain seq x y z
N VAL A 1 -0.98 -23.49 31.40
CA VAL A 1 -2.09 -23.35 30.44
C VAL A 1 -2.56 -24.71 30.00
N LEU A 2 -1.65 -25.57 29.50
CA LEU A 2 -1.99 -26.95 29.03
C LEU A 2 -2.61 -27.79 30.16
N GLU A 3 -2.08 -27.71 31.40
CA GLU A 3 -2.63 -28.40 32.56
C GLU A 3 -4.06 -27.98 32.92
N ASN A 4 -4.40 -26.70 32.69
CA ASN A 4 -5.74 -26.19 32.93
C ASN A 4 -6.76 -26.59 31.87
N ILE A 5 -6.31 -26.83 30.65
CA ILE A 5 -7.15 -27.33 29.56
C ILE A 5 -7.48 -28.80 29.76
N THR A 6 -6.50 -29.62 30.17
CA THR A 6 -6.68 -31.04 30.43
C THR A 6 -7.47 -31.35 31.70
N SER A 7 -7.55 -30.39 32.65
CA SER A 7 -8.26 -30.57 33.93
C SER A 7 -9.74 -30.13 33.88
N GLU A 8 -10.30 -29.79 32.71
CA GLU A 8 -11.68 -29.29 32.51
C GLU A 8 -12.06 -28.04 33.38
N LYS A 9 -11.08 -27.44 34.05
CA LYS A 9 -11.32 -26.30 34.95
C LYS A 9 -11.61 -24.99 34.21
N MET A 10 -11.15 -24.85 32.96
CA MET A 10 -11.36 -23.64 32.17
C MET A 10 -11.74 -23.99 30.70
N THR A 11 -12.83 -23.40 30.24
CA THR A 11 -13.22 -23.52 28.83
C THR A 11 -12.26 -22.73 27.91
N ALA A 12 -12.14 -23.14 26.64
CA ALA A 12 -11.33 -22.42 25.64
C ALA A 12 -11.73 -20.95 25.54
N ARG A 13 -13.04 -20.64 25.66
CA ARG A 13 -13.57 -19.26 25.69
C ARG A 13 -12.99 -18.43 26.86
N LYS A 14 -12.96 -18.96 28.07
CA LYS A 14 -12.38 -18.29 29.25
C LYS A 14 -10.88 -18.04 29.05
N LEU A 15 -10.18 -19.00 28.49
CA LEU A 15 -8.74 -18.87 28.18
C LEU A 15 -8.50 -17.79 27.13
N CYS A 16 -9.31 -17.70 26.05
CA CYS A 16 -9.21 -16.61 25.08
C CYS A 16 -9.31 -15.25 25.78
N THR A 17 -10.27 -15.09 26.69
CA THR A 17 -10.45 -13.84 27.46
C THR A 17 -9.24 -13.55 28.36
N ALA A 18 -8.67 -14.58 29.01
CA ALA A 18 -7.46 -14.44 29.82
C ALA A 18 -6.24 -14.00 29.00
N PHE A 19 -6.15 -14.42 27.72
CA PHE A 19 -5.15 -13.94 26.77
C PHE A 19 -5.50 -12.57 26.13
N GLY A 20 -6.55 -11.89 26.64
CA GLY A 20 -6.94 -10.55 26.18
C GLY A 20 -7.62 -10.51 24.80
N VAL A 21 -8.16 -11.62 24.34
CA VAL A 21 -8.98 -11.67 23.13
C VAL A 21 -10.35 -11.09 23.45
N LYS A 22 -10.70 -9.97 22.81
CA LYS A 22 -12.05 -9.40 22.88
C LYS A 22 -12.94 -10.18 21.92
N LEU A 23 -13.80 -11.02 22.47
CA LEU A 23 -14.71 -11.85 21.69
C LEU A 23 -15.86 -10.98 21.15
N PRO A 24 -16.12 -11.00 19.83
CA PRO A 24 -17.30 -10.34 19.26
C PRO A 24 -18.59 -11.03 19.72
N LYS A 25 -19.68 -10.28 19.88
CA LYS A 25 -20.98 -10.80 20.32
C LYS A 25 -21.53 -11.94 19.45
N PHE A 26 -21.23 -11.94 18.14
CA PHE A 26 -21.69 -13.01 17.24
C PHE A 26 -21.05 -14.39 17.51
N LEU A 27 -20.00 -14.46 18.33
CA LEU A 27 -19.37 -15.70 18.79
C LEU A 27 -19.91 -16.19 20.14
N ASP A 28 -20.93 -15.54 20.70
CA ASP A 28 -21.45 -15.93 22.02
C ASP A 28 -21.99 -17.36 22.05
N ASP A 29 -22.56 -17.82 20.94
CA ASP A 29 -23.12 -19.17 20.76
C ASP A 29 -22.21 -20.11 19.93
N ALA A 30 -20.94 -19.71 19.71
CA ALA A 30 -20.01 -20.51 18.93
C ALA A 30 -19.54 -21.76 19.71
N SER A 31 -19.21 -22.84 18.98
CA SER A 31 -18.70 -24.07 19.56
C SER A 31 -17.31 -23.88 20.17
N ASP A 32 -16.96 -24.71 21.15
CA ASP A 32 -15.63 -24.72 21.77
C ASP A 32 -14.49 -24.91 20.74
N GLU A 33 -14.75 -25.60 19.64
CA GLU A 33 -13.78 -25.81 18.55
C GLU A 33 -13.34 -24.50 17.89
N THR A 34 -14.28 -23.56 17.69
CA THR A 34 -13.99 -22.20 17.23
C THR A 34 -13.08 -21.45 18.21
N PHE A 35 -13.32 -21.62 19.51
CA PHE A 35 -12.49 -21.01 20.53
C PHE A 35 -11.11 -21.64 20.66
N TYR A 36 -10.93 -22.91 20.36
CA TYR A 36 -9.59 -23.52 20.32
C TYR A 36 -8.73 -22.93 19.21
N GLN A 37 -9.28 -22.64 18.05
CA GLN A 37 -8.53 -21.95 16.98
C GLN A 37 -8.12 -20.53 17.41
N LEU A 38 -9.05 -19.77 17.98
CA LEU A 38 -8.76 -18.44 18.51
C LEU A 38 -7.73 -18.47 19.64
N LEU A 39 -7.84 -19.44 20.53
CA LEU A 39 -6.89 -19.66 21.61
C LEU A 39 -5.50 -20.01 21.07
N GLY A 40 -5.39 -20.87 20.07
CA GLY A 40 -4.13 -21.17 19.38
C GLY A 40 -3.47 -19.91 18.83
N MET A 41 -4.24 -19.07 18.18
CA MET A 41 -3.75 -17.76 17.69
C MET A 41 -3.30 -16.84 18.83
N ALA A 42 -4.06 -16.79 19.94
CA ALA A 42 -3.73 -15.98 21.11
C ALA A 42 -2.46 -16.46 21.81
N ILE A 43 -2.31 -17.76 21.98
CA ILE A 43 -1.09 -18.39 22.54
C ILE A 43 0.12 -18.10 21.64
N ASN A 44 -0.02 -18.34 20.33
CA ASN A 44 1.06 -18.05 19.39
C ASN A 44 1.49 -16.58 19.44
N ARG A 45 0.52 -15.67 19.51
CA ARG A 45 0.79 -14.24 19.69
C ARG A 45 1.62 -13.96 20.95
N GLU A 46 1.29 -14.55 22.09
CA GLU A 46 2.05 -14.35 23.33
C GLU A 46 3.45 -14.98 23.25
N LEU A 47 3.57 -16.17 22.65
CA LEU A 47 4.86 -16.83 22.44
C LEU A 47 5.78 -16.07 21.47
N THR A 48 5.21 -15.41 20.47
CA THR A 48 5.96 -14.61 19.49
C THR A 48 6.21 -13.18 19.95
N LYS A 49 5.54 -12.74 21.04
CA LYS A 49 5.70 -11.41 21.58
C LYS A 49 7.15 -11.16 22.00
N ARG A 50 7.71 -10.06 21.48
CA ARG A 50 9.07 -9.66 21.80
C ARG A 50 9.11 -9.05 23.21
N PRO A 51 9.90 -9.59 24.14
CA PRO A 51 10.04 -8.99 25.47
C PRO A 51 10.83 -7.68 25.37
N ARG A 52 10.54 -6.73 26.24
CA ARG A 52 11.38 -5.54 26.40
C ARG A 52 12.71 -5.94 27.01
N LEU A 53 13.79 -5.43 26.43
CA LEU A 53 15.13 -5.63 26.99
C LEU A 53 15.28 -4.81 28.27
N ALA A 54 15.51 -5.50 29.39
CA ALA A 54 15.50 -4.89 30.73
C ALA A 54 16.62 -3.87 30.95
N GLN A 55 17.70 -3.96 30.18
CA GLN A 55 18.87 -3.08 30.26
C GLN A 55 18.68 -1.72 29.57
N TYR A 56 17.61 -1.53 28.76
CA TYR A 56 17.34 -0.27 28.06
C TYR A 56 15.97 0.28 28.47
N LYS A 57 15.97 1.38 29.21
CA LYS A 57 14.73 1.96 29.79
C LYS A 57 14.60 3.46 29.62
N THR A 58 15.70 4.15 29.39
CA THR A 58 15.78 5.61 29.39
C THR A 58 16.14 6.17 28.01
N ILE A 59 15.96 7.48 27.83
CA ILE A 59 16.39 8.20 26.64
C ILE A 59 17.94 8.15 26.54
N ASP A 60 18.63 8.20 27.68
CA ASP A 60 20.10 8.10 27.70
C ASP A 60 20.58 6.73 27.20
N ASP A 61 19.85 5.66 27.52
CA ASP A 61 20.16 4.34 26.95
C ASP A 61 19.99 4.32 25.43
N ALA A 62 18.95 4.97 24.93
CA ALA A 62 18.73 5.09 23.47
C ALA A 62 19.84 5.93 22.82
N ALA A 63 20.27 7.03 23.44
CA ALA A 63 21.37 7.85 22.96
C ALA A 63 22.68 7.07 22.93
N ARG A 64 22.96 6.29 23.97
CA ARG A 64 24.13 5.41 24.05
C ARG A 64 24.10 4.35 22.93
N LEU A 65 22.94 3.70 22.68
CA LEU A 65 22.77 2.76 21.57
C LEU A 65 23.11 3.43 20.23
N LEU A 66 22.62 4.65 19.98
CA LEU A 66 22.94 5.40 18.76
C LEU A 66 24.47 5.72 18.62
N GLN A 67 25.16 5.92 19.73
CA GLN A 67 26.60 6.15 19.72
C GLN A 67 27.40 4.86 19.43
N GLU A 68 27.00 3.75 20.03
CA GLU A 68 27.74 2.48 20.01
C GLU A 68 27.46 1.64 18.77
N ARG A 69 26.22 1.62 18.28
CA ARG A 69 25.77 0.74 17.18
C ARG A 69 26.19 1.27 15.82
N LYS A 70 26.50 0.33 14.89
CA LYS A 70 27.06 0.64 13.57
C LYS A 70 26.21 0.16 12.40
N ASN A 71 25.31 -0.80 12.63
CA ASN A 71 24.48 -1.40 11.59
C ASN A 71 23.00 -1.20 11.92
N ILE A 72 22.52 0.02 11.70
CA ILE A 72 21.18 0.44 12.11
C ILE A 72 20.21 0.22 10.95
N ILE A 73 19.16 -0.56 11.20
CA ILE A 73 17.97 -0.59 10.34
C ILE A 73 17.02 0.48 10.83
N VAL A 74 16.54 1.30 9.88
CA VAL A 74 15.48 2.28 10.13
C VAL A 74 14.22 1.85 9.40
N ILE A 75 13.10 1.79 10.10
CA ILE A 75 11.78 1.49 9.53
C ILE A 75 10.94 2.76 9.62
N THR A 76 10.45 3.24 8.48
CA THR A 76 9.68 4.48 8.40
C THR A 76 8.28 4.27 7.83
N GLY A 77 7.37 5.16 8.18
CA GLY A 77 6.02 5.21 7.63
C GLY A 77 5.54 6.66 7.51
N ALA A 78 4.32 6.85 7.05
CA ALA A 78 3.76 8.13 6.64
C ALA A 78 3.82 9.24 7.72
N GLY A 79 3.90 8.86 8.99
CA GLY A 79 4.04 9.83 10.10
C GLY A 79 5.29 10.70 10.04
N ILE A 80 6.34 10.31 9.29
CA ILE A 80 7.53 11.15 9.11
C ILE A 80 7.35 12.22 8.04
N SER A 81 6.32 12.10 7.18
CA SER A 81 6.04 13.02 6.07
C SER A 81 4.81 13.91 6.31
N THR A 82 4.02 13.65 7.36
CA THR A 82 2.75 14.38 7.60
C THR A 82 2.92 15.88 7.81
N SER A 83 4.04 16.33 8.36
CA SER A 83 4.34 17.76 8.51
C SER A 83 4.65 18.49 7.19
N LEU A 84 4.85 17.76 6.10
CA LEU A 84 4.97 18.31 4.75
C LEU A 84 3.60 18.52 4.08
N GLY A 85 2.51 18.11 4.74
CA GLY A 85 1.16 18.14 4.18
C GLY A 85 0.79 16.87 3.41
N ILE A 86 1.68 15.87 3.34
CA ILE A 86 1.38 14.57 2.76
C ILE A 86 0.53 13.77 3.77
N PRO A 87 -0.73 13.45 3.45
CA PRO A 87 -1.58 12.72 4.38
C PRO A 87 -1.06 11.28 4.55
N ASP A 88 -1.16 10.76 5.76
CA ASP A 88 -1.07 9.32 5.93
C ASP A 88 -2.34 8.62 5.41
N PHE A 89 -2.29 7.30 5.21
CA PHE A 89 -3.41 6.57 4.64
C PHE A 89 -4.56 6.33 5.63
N ARG A 90 -4.27 6.15 6.94
CA ARG A 90 -5.20 5.53 7.89
C ARG A 90 -5.56 6.35 9.13
N SER A 91 -5.01 7.53 9.30
CA SER A 91 -5.36 8.40 10.42
C SER A 91 -6.83 8.78 10.38
N LYS A 92 -7.47 8.70 11.53
CA LYS A 92 -8.87 9.11 11.67
C LYS A 92 -9.00 10.61 11.34
N ASN A 93 -9.94 10.95 10.50
CA ASN A 93 -10.29 12.30 10.05
C ASN A 93 -9.29 13.01 9.11
N THR A 94 -8.01 12.70 9.16
CA THR A 94 -6.95 13.38 8.39
C THR A 94 -6.30 12.49 7.32
N GLY A 95 -6.41 11.17 7.47
CA GLY A 95 -5.83 10.21 6.52
C GLY A 95 -6.53 10.21 5.17
N PHE A 96 -5.80 9.80 4.14
CA PHE A 96 -6.30 9.74 2.78
C PHE A 96 -7.59 8.91 2.66
N TYR A 97 -7.65 7.74 3.27
CA TYR A 97 -8.86 6.90 3.25
C TYR A 97 -10.06 7.55 3.96
N SER A 98 -9.82 8.30 5.03
CA SER A 98 -10.90 9.04 5.70
C SER A 98 -11.51 10.13 4.81
N ARG A 99 -10.68 10.77 3.98
CA ARG A 99 -11.16 11.74 2.96
C ARG A 99 -11.98 11.05 1.88
N LEU A 100 -11.53 9.89 1.39
CA LEU A 100 -12.27 9.13 0.38
C LEU A 100 -13.63 8.67 0.89
N LEU A 101 -13.73 8.22 2.14
CA LEU A 101 -15.00 7.90 2.80
C LEU A 101 -15.94 9.13 2.86
N GLN A 102 -15.42 10.31 3.18
CA GLN A 102 -16.19 11.56 3.18
C GLN A 102 -16.68 11.96 1.78
N MET A 103 -15.92 11.59 0.73
CA MET A 103 -16.32 11.78 -0.67
C MET A 103 -17.32 10.74 -1.17
N GLY A 104 -17.67 9.75 -0.32
CA GLY A 104 -18.69 8.72 -0.63
C GLY A 104 -18.12 7.44 -1.22
N TYR A 105 -16.82 7.20 -1.15
CA TYR A 105 -16.23 5.90 -1.50
C TYR A 105 -16.41 4.95 -0.32
N GLU A 106 -17.14 3.86 -0.53
CA GLU A 106 -17.41 2.87 0.53
C GLU A 106 -16.15 2.06 0.89
N GLU A 107 -15.33 1.77 -0.11
CA GLU A 107 -14.09 1.00 0.02
C GLU A 107 -12.91 1.80 -0.57
N PRO A 108 -12.29 2.69 0.22
CA PRO A 108 -11.21 3.57 -0.25
C PRO A 108 -9.99 2.84 -0.82
N GLU A 109 -9.75 1.61 -0.35
CA GLU A 109 -8.66 0.75 -0.81
C GLU A 109 -8.80 0.37 -2.29
N GLN A 110 -10.01 0.33 -2.83
CA GLN A 110 -10.27 0.01 -4.24
C GLN A 110 -9.65 1.02 -5.22
N VAL A 111 -9.36 2.24 -4.78
CA VAL A 111 -8.65 3.24 -5.59
C VAL A 111 -7.23 2.78 -5.96
N PHE A 112 -6.62 1.95 -5.11
CA PHE A 112 -5.30 1.36 -5.30
C PHE A 112 -5.37 -0.14 -5.63
N ASP A 113 -6.47 -0.62 -6.20
CA ASP A 113 -6.58 -1.98 -6.70
C ASP A 113 -6.14 -2.04 -8.17
N ILE A 114 -5.31 -3.04 -8.53
CA ILE A 114 -4.75 -3.12 -9.87
C ILE A 114 -5.79 -3.46 -10.94
N HIS A 115 -6.79 -4.25 -10.59
CA HIS A 115 -7.85 -4.63 -11.52
C HIS A 115 -8.77 -3.44 -11.80
N ASN A 116 -9.12 -2.68 -10.75
CA ASN A 116 -9.90 -1.45 -10.89
C ASN A 116 -9.15 -0.39 -11.72
N PHE A 117 -7.82 -0.29 -11.53
CA PHE A 117 -6.99 0.59 -12.35
C PHE A 117 -6.97 0.18 -13.81
N ASP A 118 -6.85 -1.11 -14.10
CA ASP A 118 -6.84 -1.62 -15.48
C ASP A 118 -8.22 -1.48 -16.15
N GLU A 119 -9.32 -1.58 -15.38
CA GLU A 119 -10.68 -1.36 -15.88
C GLU A 119 -10.99 0.13 -16.10
N ASP A 120 -10.71 0.97 -15.11
CA ASP A 120 -10.93 2.43 -15.19
C ASP A 120 -9.87 3.24 -14.41
N PRO A 121 -8.75 3.62 -15.06
CA PRO A 121 -7.68 4.38 -14.42
C PRO A 121 -8.10 5.79 -14.00
N ARG A 122 -9.23 6.33 -14.50
CA ARG A 122 -9.69 7.69 -14.18
C ARG A 122 -9.97 7.87 -12.70
N THR A 123 -10.44 6.82 -12.03
CA THR A 123 -10.71 6.86 -10.57
C THR A 123 -9.42 7.15 -9.80
N PHE A 124 -8.33 6.45 -10.10
CA PHE A 124 -7.04 6.71 -9.48
C PHE A 124 -6.54 8.12 -9.80
N TYR A 125 -6.53 8.52 -11.08
CA TYR A 125 -6.00 9.82 -11.48
C TYR A 125 -6.79 11.00 -10.92
N ALA A 126 -8.10 10.86 -10.69
CA ALA A 126 -8.94 11.89 -10.07
C ALA A 126 -8.55 12.19 -8.60
N LEU A 127 -7.91 11.22 -7.93
CA LEU A 127 -7.63 11.28 -6.49
C LEU A 127 -6.14 11.34 -6.18
N ALA A 128 -5.30 10.90 -7.10
CA ALA A 128 -3.86 10.78 -6.89
C ALA A 128 -3.14 12.14 -6.75
N GLY A 129 -3.78 13.23 -7.15
CA GLY A 129 -3.22 14.58 -7.02
C GLY A 129 -2.85 14.96 -5.58
N ASP A 130 -3.61 14.45 -4.59
CA ASP A 130 -3.39 14.73 -3.17
C ASP A 130 -2.17 14.02 -2.56
N ILE A 131 -1.63 13.01 -3.26
CA ILE A 131 -0.51 12.18 -2.79
C ILE A 131 0.74 12.29 -3.67
N ILE A 132 0.76 13.21 -4.64
CA ILE A 132 1.98 13.51 -5.40
C ILE A 132 3.01 14.12 -4.46
N PRO A 133 4.27 13.64 -4.47
CA PRO A 133 5.32 14.16 -3.62
C PRO A 133 5.70 15.61 -3.99
N ASP A 134 6.05 16.39 -2.98
CA ASP A 134 6.77 17.67 -3.15
C ASP A 134 8.28 17.35 -3.20
N LEU A 135 8.87 17.49 -4.37
CA LEU A 135 10.26 17.08 -4.63
C LEU A 135 11.31 17.95 -3.95
N GLY A 136 10.91 19.12 -3.42
CA GLY A 136 11.86 20.09 -2.85
C GLY A 136 11.95 20.11 -1.33
N ARG A 137 11.15 19.30 -0.63
CA ARG A 137 11.01 19.41 0.83
C ARG A 137 11.17 18.08 1.54
N TRP A 138 11.76 18.10 2.71
CA TRP A 138 11.88 16.97 3.63
C TRP A 138 11.83 17.45 5.08
N THR A 139 11.66 16.51 6.01
CA THR A 139 11.55 16.80 7.45
C THR A 139 12.88 16.58 8.16
N PRO A 140 13.07 17.12 9.39
CA PRO A 140 14.22 16.79 10.23
C PRO A 140 14.40 15.28 10.49
N THR A 141 13.32 14.50 10.43
CA THR A 141 13.41 13.03 10.53
C THR A 141 14.15 12.43 9.34
N HIS A 142 13.90 12.92 8.14
CA HIS A 142 14.64 12.48 6.95
C HIS A 142 16.11 12.90 7.03
N GLU A 143 16.40 14.11 7.53
CA GLU A 143 17.77 14.56 7.77
C GLU A 143 18.49 13.68 8.81
N PHE A 144 17.79 13.26 9.86
CA PHE A 144 18.33 12.33 10.85
C PHE A 144 18.73 10.98 10.20
N ILE A 145 17.90 10.43 9.32
CA ILE A 145 18.22 9.18 8.61
C ILE A 145 19.44 9.38 7.71
N ARG A 146 19.47 10.52 7.00
CA ARG A 146 20.65 10.89 6.20
C ARG A 146 21.90 11.04 7.07
N LEU A 147 21.80 11.66 8.25
CA LEU A 147 22.91 11.77 9.19
C LEU A 147 23.45 10.40 9.61
N LEU A 148 22.58 9.41 9.84
CA LEU A 148 23.00 8.04 10.11
C LEU A 148 23.79 7.45 8.92
N GLN A 149 23.37 7.72 7.70
CA GLN A 149 24.11 7.36 6.50
C GLN A 149 25.48 8.04 6.42
N ASP A 150 25.53 9.36 6.62
CA ASP A 150 26.76 10.16 6.55
C ASP A 150 27.77 9.77 7.64
N LYS A 151 27.30 9.15 8.72
CA LYS A 151 28.11 8.58 9.82
C LYS A 151 28.45 7.09 9.62
N ASP A 152 28.13 6.52 8.45
CA ASP A 152 28.30 5.09 8.13
C ASP A 152 27.60 4.14 9.13
N LYS A 153 26.52 4.60 9.75
CA LYS A 153 25.71 3.82 10.70
C LYS A 153 24.43 3.23 10.09
N LEU A 154 23.90 3.82 9.02
CA LEU A 154 22.72 3.32 8.36
C LEU A 154 23.06 2.03 7.59
N LEU A 155 22.48 0.91 8.01
CA LEU A 155 22.54 -0.34 7.26
C LEU A 155 21.53 -0.28 6.12
N THR A 156 20.24 -0.11 6.46
CA THR A 156 19.14 0.01 5.47
C THR A 156 17.99 0.79 6.08
N ASN A 157 17.38 1.68 5.29
CA ASN A 157 16.09 2.28 5.58
C ASN A 157 14.99 1.53 4.82
N TYR A 158 14.11 0.87 5.55
CA TYR A 158 12.90 0.24 5.02
C TYR A 158 11.74 1.23 5.17
N THR A 159 11.31 1.83 4.07
CA THR A 159 10.18 2.77 4.10
C THR A 159 8.90 2.12 3.60
N GLN A 160 7.80 2.39 4.29
CA GLN A 160 6.45 2.07 3.85
C GLN A 160 5.86 3.19 2.97
N ASN A 161 6.56 4.34 2.91
CA ASN A 161 6.13 5.50 2.16
C ASN A 161 6.34 5.30 0.66
N ILE A 162 5.46 5.91 -0.11
CA ILE A 162 5.52 5.94 -1.56
C ILE A 162 5.92 7.33 -2.09
N ASP A 163 6.10 8.30 -1.19
CA ASP A 163 6.31 9.72 -1.50
C ASP A 163 7.73 10.06 -2.01
N ASN A 164 8.66 9.11 -1.97
CA ASN A 164 10.05 9.27 -2.41
C ASN A 164 10.85 10.38 -1.68
N VAL A 165 10.36 10.86 -0.53
CA VAL A 165 10.99 11.96 0.21
C VAL A 165 12.34 11.55 0.79
N GLU A 166 12.52 10.30 1.18
CA GLU A 166 13.80 9.76 1.65
C GLU A 166 14.89 9.89 0.59
N ALA A 167 14.58 9.55 -0.67
CA ALA A 167 15.53 9.70 -1.78
C ALA A 167 15.83 11.17 -2.06
N ASN A 168 14.81 12.04 -2.01
CA ASN A 168 14.96 13.48 -2.20
C ASN A 168 15.80 14.12 -1.08
N ALA A 169 15.73 13.60 0.15
CA ALA A 169 16.58 14.02 1.27
C ALA A 169 18.04 13.59 1.13
N GLY A 170 18.38 12.77 0.11
CA GLY A 170 19.72 12.33 -0.20
C GLY A 170 20.11 10.98 0.42
N ILE A 171 19.13 10.16 0.80
CA ILE A 171 19.39 8.77 1.18
C ILE A 171 19.69 7.98 -0.09
N ARG A 172 20.84 7.30 -0.11
CA ARG A 172 21.34 6.57 -1.28
C ARG A 172 20.44 5.37 -1.60
N LYS A 173 20.31 5.06 -2.88
CA LYS A 173 19.49 3.94 -3.37
C LYS A 173 19.93 2.59 -2.78
N ASP A 174 21.24 2.38 -2.56
CA ASP A 174 21.77 1.15 -1.94
C ASP A 174 21.44 1.02 -0.45
N LYS A 175 20.94 2.10 0.19
CA LYS A 175 20.53 2.15 1.59
C LYS A 175 19.02 2.28 1.79
N LEU A 176 18.24 2.40 0.72
CA LEU A 176 16.82 2.65 0.76
C LEU A 176 16.05 1.50 0.10
N ILE A 177 15.13 0.91 0.84
CA ILE A 177 14.16 -0.06 0.33
C ILE A 177 12.76 0.55 0.43
N GLN A 178 12.17 0.86 -0.72
CA GLN A 178 10.80 1.34 -0.84
C GLN A 178 9.85 0.13 -0.90
N CYS A 179 9.39 -0.32 0.25
CA CYS A 179 8.68 -1.60 0.41
C CYS A 179 7.37 -1.69 -0.38
N HIS A 180 6.77 -0.55 -0.71
CA HIS A 180 5.51 -0.46 -1.47
C HIS A 180 5.70 0.26 -2.82
N GLY A 181 6.91 0.24 -3.36
CA GLY A 181 7.25 1.05 -4.53
C GLY A 181 7.24 2.55 -4.26
N SER A 182 7.22 3.36 -5.30
CA SER A 182 7.24 4.82 -5.15
C SER A 182 6.81 5.58 -6.40
N TRP A 183 6.64 6.90 -6.25
CA TRP A 183 6.45 7.85 -7.35
C TRP A 183 7.72 8.15 -8.15
N ALA A 184 8.85 7.50 -7.87
CA ALA A 184 10.12 7.76 -8.57
C ALA A 184 10.02 7.48 -10.07
N THR A 185 9.25 6.46 -10.45
CA THR A 185 9.05 6.06 -11.86
C THR A 185 7.59 5.73 -12.12
N ALA A 186 7.25 5.64 -13.41
CA ALA A 186 5.95 5.18 -13.87
C ALA A 186 6.12 4.24 -15.06
N THR A 187 5.34 3.17 -15.09
CA THR A 187 5.44 2.12 -16.10
C THR A 187 4.12 1.99 -16.87
N CYS A 188 4.22 1.92 -18.18
CA CYS A 188 3.07 1.64 -19.05
C CYS A 188 2.51 0.25 -18.75
N ARG A 189 1.21 0.17 -18.46
CA ARG A 189 0.55 -1.12 -18.21
C ARG A 189 0.66 -2.07 -19.37
N LYS A 190 0.65 -1.55 -20.63
CA LYS A 190 0.65 -2.34 -21.85
C LYS A 190 2.05 -2.72 -22.33
N CYS A 191 2.86 -1.74 -22.73
CA CYS A 191 4.15 -1.99 -23.38
C CYS A 191 5.33 -2.04 -22.41
N LYS A 192 5.09 -1.86 -21.11
CA LYS A 192 6.09 -1.87 -20.05
C LYS A 192 7.18 -0.78 -20.18
N PHE A 193 6.94 0.22 -21.02
CA PHE A 193 7.83 1.38 -21.11
C PHE A 193 7.83 2.13 -19.80
N ASN A 194 9.02 2.35 -19.25
CA ASN A 194 9.23 3.03 -17.97
C ASN A 194 9.76 4.45 -18.21
N VAL A 195 9.28 5.40 -17.41
CA VAL A 195 9.68 6.81 -17.43
C VAL A 195 9.88 7.33 -16.01
N PRO A 196 10.58 8.46 -15.81
CA PRO A 196 10.56 9.18 -14.53
C PRO A 196 9.12 9.50 -14.10
N GLY A 197 8.85 9.40 -12.80
CA GLY A 197 7.51 9.67 -12.27
C GLY A 197 7.03 11.09 -12.54
N GLU A 198 7.95 12.04 -12.58
CA GLU A 198 7.68 13.45 -12.89
C GLU A 198 6.98 13.65 -14.23
N ASP A 199 7.25 12.79 -15.21
CA ASP A 199 6.66 12.87 -16.56
C ASP A 199 5.14 12.69 -16.57
N ILE A 200 4.58 12.08 -15.51
CA ILE A 200 3.12 11.90 -15.39
C ILE A 200 2.47 12.88 -14.41
N PHE A 201 3.24 13.67 -13.64
CA PHE A 201 2.68 14.55 -12.60
C PHE A 201 1.72 15.61 -13.14
N GLU A 202 1.98 16.14 -14.32
CA GLU A 202 1.06 17.07 -14.98
C GLU A 202 -0.30 16.42 -15.24
N SER A 203 -0.31 15.21 -15.79
CA SER A 203 -1.52 14.44 -16.04
C SER A 203 -2.27 14.12 -14.74
N VAL A 204 -1.54 13.74 -13.69
CA VAL A 204 -2.14 13.47 -12.37
C VAL A 204 -2.75 14.75 -11.78
N ARG A 205 -2.07 15.90 -11.83
CA ARG A 205 -2.63 17.19 -11.38
C ARG A 205 -3.84 17.63 -12.20
N ALA A 206 -3.84 17.30 -13.49
CA ALA A 206 -4.97 17.54 -14.38
C ALA A 206 -6.11 16.52 -14.21
N GLN A 207 -5.96 15.53 -13.30
CA GLN A 207 -6.91 14.44 -13.05
C GLN A 207 -7.25 13.63 -14.32
N LYS A 208 -6.27 13.43 -15.19
CA LYS A 208 -6.41 12.72 -16.45
C LYS A 208 -5.42 11.55 -16.51
N PRO A 209 -5.83 10.37 -16.98
CA PRO A 209 -4.91 9.27 -17.21
C PRO A 209 -3.78 9.68 -18.18
N ALA A 210 -2.53 9.42 -17.77
CA ALA A 210 -1.37 9.67 -18.59
C ALA A 210 -1.23 8.55 -19.63
N GLU A 211 -1.36 8.90 -20.92
CA GLU A 211 -1.20 7.96 -22.01
C GLU A 211 0.29 7.71 -22.29
N CYS A 212 0.62 6.48 -22.64
CA CYS A 212 1.99 6.10 -22.96
C CYS A 212 2.40 6.64 -24.33
N LYS A 213 3.41 7.51 -24.38
CA LYS A 213 3.95 8.11 -25.62
C LYS A 213 4.38 7.05 -26.63
N ARG A 214 5.04 5.98 -26.17
CA ARG A 214 5.48 4.88 -27.05
C ARG A 214 4.29 4.15 -27.68
N CYS A 215 3.24 3.87 -26.93
CA CYS A 215 2.03 3.26 -27.51
C CYS A 215 1.35 4.18 -28.50
N LEU A 216 1.31 5.49 -28.26
CA LEU A 216 0.76 6.47 -29.20
C LEU A 216 1.57 6.53 -30.49
N GLU A 217 2.89 6.51 -30.42
CA GLU A 217 3.79 6.46 -31.59
C GLU A 217 3.58 5.18 -32.40
N GLU A 218 3.46 4.03 -31.73
CA GLU A 218 3.19 2.74 -32.38
C GLU A 218 1.82 2.75 -33.12
N ILE A 219 0.78 3.33 -32.49
CA ILE A 219 -0.55 3.47 -33.11
C ILE A 219 -0.49 4.41 -34.30
N ALA A 220 0.24 5.53 -34.18
CA ALA A 220 0.42 6.49 -35.28
C ALA A 220 1.18 5.87 -36.47
N ALA A 221 2.22 5.07 -36.18
CA ALA A 221 2.99 4.37 -37.21
C ALA A 221 2.20 3.27 -37.94
N GLN A 222 1.24 2.64 -37.25
CA GLN A 222 0.35 1.61 -37.79
C GLN A 222 -0.80 2.19 -38.65
N LYS A 223 -0.94 3.52 -38.73
CA LYS A 223 -1.88 4.19 -39.65
C LYS A 223 -1.17 4.63 -40.95
N PRO A 224 -0.74 3.73 -41.82
CA PRO A 224 -0.29 4.12 -43.16
C PRO A 224 -1.55 4.37 -43.98
N GLY A 225 -1.80 5.64 -44.31
CA GLY A 225 -2.54 6.08 -45.46
C GLY A 225 -3.79 5.30 -45.82
N LEU A 226 -4.89 5.49 -45.14
CA LEU A 226 -6.21 5.28 -45.74
C LEU A 226 -6.38 6.31 -46.85
N LYS A 227 -5.75 6.06 -48.01
CA LYS A 227 -6.16 6.64 -49.30
C LYS A 227 -7.64 6.31 -49.45
N ARG A 228 -8.51 7.32 -49.33
CA ARG A 228 -9.92 7.23 -49.69
C ARG A 228 -10.02 6.63 -51.12
N LYS A 229 -10.22 5.32 -51.20
CA LYS A 229 -10.70 4.70 -52.44
C LYS A 229 -12.09 5.24 -52.67
N ARG A 230 -12.23 6.16 -53.65
CA ARG A 230 -13.52 6.51 -54.22
C ARG A 230 -14.14 5.21 -54.71
N THR A 231 -15.14 4.73 -54.05
CA THR A 231 -15.96 3.61 -54.47
C THR A 231 -16.81 4.06 -55.64
N SER A 232 -16.49 3.56 -56.82
CA SER A 232 -17.44 3.41 -57.90
C SER A 232 -18.28 2.17 -57.63
N ASN A 233 -19.58 2.28 -57.89
CA ASN A 233 -20.63 1.28 -57.77
C ASN A 233 -20.28 -0.14 -58.21
N GLY A 234 -20.78 -1.14 -57.46
CA GLY A 234 -20.82 -2.52 -57.98
C GLY A 234 -21.18 -3.56 -56.90
N THR A 235 -22.45 -3.90 -56.87
CA THR A 235 -23.08 -5.19 -56.55
C THR A 235 -22.56 -6.06 -55.41
N ALA A 236 -23.48 -6.38 -54.51
CA ALA A 236 -23.41 -7.29 -53.41
C ALA A 236 -22.96 -8.72 -53.79
N SER A 237 -22.02 -9.26 -53.06
CA SER A 237 -21.84 -10.70 -52.92
C SER A 237 -21.60 -11.04 -51.44
N ARG A 238 -22.55 -11.74 -50.88
CA ARG A 238 -22.57 -12.26 -49.52
C ARG A 238 -21.60 -13.46 -49.48
N LYS A 239 -20.41 -13.28 -48.89
CA LYS A 239 -19.55 -14.40 -48.54
C LYS A 239 -19.70 -14.75 -47.07
N LYS A 240 -20.14 -15.96 -46.81
CA LYS A 240 -20.19 -16.63 -45.51
C LYS A 240 -18.80 -16.56 -44.85
N ARG A 241 -18.74 -16.08 -43.63
CA ARG A 241 -17.58 -16.28 -42.75
C ARG A 241 -17.75 -17.65 -42.08
N SER A 242 -16.82 -18.53 -42.34
CA SER A 242 -16.59 -19.73 -41.55
C SER A 242 -16.04 -19.33 -40.19
N SER A 243 -16.69 -19.83 -39.16
CA SER A 243 -16.20 -19.95 -37.81
C SER A 243 -14.98 -20.87 -37.78
N ASP A 244 -14.10 -20.56 -36.86
CA ASP A 244 -13.19 -21.41 -36.11
C ASP A 244 -11.75 -20.89 -36.17
N GLU A 245 -11.43 -20.13 -35.14
CA GLU A 245 -10.12 -20.20 -34.49
C GLU A 245 -10.37 -19.80 -33.01
N ASP A 246 -10.57 -20.84 -32.19
CA ASP A 246 -10.44 -20.75 -30.74
C ASP A 246 -8.97 -20.47 -30.41
N SER A 247 -8.62 -19.21 -30.25
CA SER A 247 -7.43 -18.83 -29.51
C SER A 247 -7.85 -18.74 -28.04
N GLU A 248 -7.46 -19.74 -27.26
CA GLU A 248 -7.42 -19.67 -25.81
C GLU A 248 -6.64 -18.41 -25.43
N SER A 249 -7.36 -17.34 -25.08
CA SER A 249 -6.74 -16.19 -24.49
C SER A 249 -6.43 -16.57 -23.04
N ASP A 250 -5.16 -16.80 -22.73
CA ASP A 250 -4.63 -16.63 -21.39
C ASP A 250 -5.27 -15.37 -20.80
N GLY A 251 -5.93 -15.48 -19.64
CA GLY A 251 -6.73 -14.44 -19.01
C GLY A 251 -6.02 -13.09 -18.78
N ALA A 252 -5.37 -12.59 -19.82
CA ALA A 252 -4.80 -11.26 -19.89
C ALA A 252 -5.93 -10.26 -20.03
N TYR A 253 -6.12 -9.44 -19.02
CA TYR A 253 -7.03 -8.30 -19.04
C TYR A 253 -6.80 -7.47 -20.32
N ASP A 254 -7.89 -7.06 -20.95
CA ASP A 254 -7.85 -6.19 -22.13
C ASP A 254 -7.43 -4.77 -21.71
N ILE A 255 -6.11 -4.55 -21.67
CA ILE A 255 -5.53 -3.27 -21.27
C ILE A 255 -5.82 -2.23 -22.36
N PRO A 256 -6.43 -1.07 -22.02
CA PRO A 256 -6.86 -0.06 -22.97
C PRO A 256 -5.76 0.41 -23.92
N GLN A 257 -6.16 0.80 -25.12
CA GLN A 257 -5.30 1.40 -26.15
C GLN A 257 -5.56 2.91 -26.24
N PRO A 258 -4.54 3.79 -26.14
CA PRO A 258 -3.13 3.49 -25.85
C PRO A 258 -2.94 2.98 -24.42
N GLY A 259 -1.80 2.34 -24.15
CA GLY A 259 -1.48 1.92 -22.78
C GLY A 259 -1.42 3.12 -21.82
N ILE A 260 -1.91 2.95 -20.61
CA ILE A 260 -1.89 3.99 -19.57
C ILE A 260 -0.65 3.82 -18.69
N MET A 261 -0.04 4.94 -18.34
CA MET A 261 1.07 4.98 -17.39
C MET A 261 0.53 4.77 -15.98
N LYS A 262 1.17 3.92 -15.21
CA LYS A 262 0.89 3.70 -13.80
C LYS A 262 2.15 4.05 -13.00
N PRO A 263 2.06 4.88 -11.92
CA PRO A 263 3.22 5.06 -11.05
C PRO A 263 3.64 3.71 -10.46
N ASP A 264 4.92 3.53 -10.23
CA ASP A 264 5.47 2.27 -9.72
C ASP A 264 5.27 2.11 -8.20
N ILE A 265 4.09 2.48 -7.75
CA ILE A 265 3.54 2.18 -6.43
C ILE A 265 2.92 0.78 -6.49
N THR A 266 3.12 -0.04 -5.49
CA THR A 266 2.48 -1.35 -5.41
C THR A 266 1.00 -1.19 -5.08
N PHE A 267 0.13 -1.60 -5.98
CA PHE A 267 -1.31 -1.63 -5.76
C PHE A 267 -1.74 -2.95 -5.11
N PHE A 268 -2.92 -2.96 -4.49
CA PHE A 268 -3.54 -4.21 -4.05
C PHE A 268 -3.73 -5.14 -5.24
N GLY A 269 -3.39 -6.43 -5.04
CA GLY A 269 -3.34 -7.42 -6.14
C GLY A 269 -2.01 -7.50 -6.88
N GLU A 270 -1.07 -6.58 -6.68
CA GLU A 270 0.29 -6.69 -7.21
C GLU A 270 1.25 -7.37 -6.23
N ALA A 271 2.27 -8.03 -6.76
CA ALA A 271 3.37 -8.56 -5.94
C ALA A 271 4.22 -7.41 -5.37
N LEU A 272 4.69 -7.58 -4.14
CA LEU A 272 5.65 -6.67 -3.53
C LEU A 272 7.02 -6.78 -4.22
N PRO A 273 7.84 -5.70 -4.21
CA PRO A 273 9.20 -5.75 -4.75
C PRO A 273 10.04 -6.83 -4.09
N ASN A 274 10.73 -7.64 -4.88
CA ASN A 274 11.60 -8.72 -4.37
C ASN A 274 12.77 -8.18 -3.55
N ASP A 275 13.27 -7.00 -3.88
CA ASP A 275 14.38 -6.33 -3.20
C ASP A 275 14.20 -6.26 -1.67
N PHE A 276 12.96 -6.16 -1.20
CA PHE A 276 12.63 -6.17 0.22
C PHE A 276 13.02 -7.49 0.88
N PHE A 277 12.64 -8.61 0.28
CA PHE A 277 12.87 -9.94 0.87
C PHE A 277 14.33 -10.35 0.77
N ASP A 278 14.95 -10.10 -0.39
CA ASP A 278 16.34 -10.45 -0.65
C ASP A 278 17.26 -9.66 0.27
N ARG A 279 17.05 -8.34 0.36
CA ARG A 279 17.83 -7.47 1.24
C ARG A 279 17.75 -7.89 2.70
N LEU A 280 16.53 -8.10 3.20
CA LEU A 280 16.30 -8.41 4.61
C LEU A 280 16.90 -9.77 5.00
N LYS A 281 16.67 -10.80 4.16
CA LYS A 281 17.08 -12.18 4.47
C LYS A 281 18.55 -12.44 4.25
N GLU A 282 19.10 -11.93 3.15
CA GLU A 282 20.45 -12.30 2.71
C GLU A 282 21.54 -11.38 3.26
N LEU A 283 21.21 -10.11 3.50
CA LEU A 283 22.22 -9.12 3.85
C LEU A 283 22.07 -8.53 5.25
N ASP A 284 20.85 -8.13 5.63
CA ASP A 284 20.66 -7.27 6.79
C ASP A 284 20.48 -8.06 8.08
N LYS A 285 19.82 -9.23 8.02
CA LYS A 285 19.49 -10.05 9.19
C LYS A 285 20.71 -10.38 10.06
N GLU A 286 21.83 -10.71 9.43
CA GLU A 286 23.04 -11.13 10.12
C GLU A 286 23.93 -9.95 10.58
N LYS A 287 23.69 -8.75 10.04
CA LYS A 287 24.53 -7.57 10.31
C LYS A 287 23.91 -6.58 11.29
N VAL A 288 22.59 -6.52 11.32
CA VAL A 288 21.84 -5.52 12.11
C VAL A 288 22.14 -5.64 13.61
N ASP A 289 22.42 -4.50 14.24
CA ASP A 289 22.70 -4.40 15.66
C ASP A 289 21.78 -3.41 16.41
N LEU A 290 20.94 -2.65 15.69
CA LEU A 290 19.90 -1.77 16.20
C LEU A 290 18.78 -1.58 15.19
N VAL A 291 17.54 -1.56 15.65
CA VAL A 291 16.37 -1.17 14.83
C VAL A 291 15.75 0.09 15.38
N ILE A 292 15.43 1.05 14.50
CA ILE A 292 14.70 2.26 14.84
C ILE A 292 13.41 2.29 14.01
N VAL A 293 12.27 2.38 14.66
CA VAL A 293 10.95 2.47 14.02
C VAL A 293 10.38 3.85 14.23
N MET A 294 10.05 4.56 13.15
CA MET A 294 9.58 5.95 13.21
C MET A 294 8.35 6.19 12.34
N GLY A 295 7.34 6.91 12.89
CA GLY A 295 6.20 7.42 12.13
C GLY A 295 5.31 6.35 11.50
N THR A 296 5.27 5.15 12.06
CA THR A 296 4.42 4.07 11.58
C THR A 296 3.70 3.37 12.71
N SER A 297 2.46 2.92 12.45
CA SER A 297 1.71 2.08 13.38
C SER A 297 2.07 0.59 13.30
N MET A 298 2.96 0.19 12.40
CA MET A 298 3.38 -1.20 12.16
C MET A 298 2.21 -2.17 11.94
N LYS A 299 1.19 -1.75 11.18
CA LYS A 299 -0.02 -2.56 10.92
C LYS A 299 -0.01 -3.25 9.56
N VAL A 300 0.93 -2.91 8.70
CA VAL A 300 0.97 -3.39 7.31
C VAL A 300 2.12 -4.37 7.14
N ALA A 301 1.75 -5.62 6.82
CA ALA A 301 2.73 -6.64 6.45
C ALA A 301 3.26 -6.35 5.02
N PRO A 302 4.49 -6.77 4.69
CA PRO A 302 5.40 -7.55 5.51
C PRO A 302 6.31 -6.71 6.42
N VAL A 303 6.31 -5.39 6.29
CA VAL A 303 7.22 -4.50 7.04
C VAL A 303 6.98 -4.59 8.54
N SER A 304 5.71 -4.78 8.97
CA SER A 304 5.36 -4.99 10.39
C SER A 304 6.03 -6.21 11.02
N GLU A 305 6.47 -7.17 10.20
CA GLU A 305 7.08 -8.40 10.68
C GLU A 305 8.60 -8.29 10.86
N ILE A 306 9.26 -7.27 10.29
CA ILE A 306 10.72 -7.08 10.41
C ILE A 306 11.18 -7.15 11.86
N PRO A 307 10.57 -6.42 12.84
CA PRO A 307 11.01 -6.47 14.23
C PRO A 307 10.99 -7.87 14.84
N ASN A 308 10.02 -8.70 14.46
CA ASN A 308 9.89 -10.06 14.99
C ASN A 308 10.75 -11.08 14.23
N PHE A 309 11.07 -10.80 12.97
CA PHE A 309 11.95 -11.64 12.14
C PHE A 309 13.41 -11.61 12.60
N LEU A 310 13.84 -10.49 13.17
CA LEU A 310 15.19 -10.28 13.67
C LEU A 310 15.41 -10.91 15.05
N SER A 311 16.66 -11.20 15.42
CA SER A 311 17.02 -11.78 16.72
C SER A 311 16.44 -10.96 17.88
N ARG A 312 15.99 -11.65 18.94
CA ARG A 312 15.40 -11.02 20.12
C ARG A 312 16.37 -10.15 20.92
N ASP A 313 17.67 -10.37 20.76
CA ASP A 313 18.74 -9.65 21.46
C ASP A 313 19.03 -8.28 20.84
N ILE A 314 18.57 -8.03 19.59
CA ILE A 314 18.77 -6.76 18.91
C ILE A 314 17.87 -5.70 19.54
N PRO A 315 18.41 -4.59 20.09
CA PRO A 315 17.62 -3.51 20.64
C PRO A 315 16.72 -2.88 19.57
N GLN A 316 15.54 -2.44 19.98
CA GLN A 316 14.60 -1.76 19.09
C GLN A 316 14.10 -0.49 19.78
N ILE A 317 14.22 0.63 19.09
CA ILE A 317 13.71 1.94 19.51
C ILE A 317 12.48 2.25 18.68
N TYR A 318 11.35 2.50 19.34
CA TYR A 318 10.11 2.89 18.70
C TYR A 318 9.80 4.35 19.02
N ILE A 319 9.68 5.18 17.96
CA ILE A 319 9.42 6.61 18.06
C ILE A 319 8.07 6.89 17.39
N SER A 320 7.06 7.20 18.17
CA SER A 320 5.71 7.49 17.71
C SER A 320 5.03 8.52 18.61
N ARG A 321 4.13 9.30 18.01
CA ARG A 321 3.26 10.21 18.75
C ARG A 321 2.32 9.45 19.69
N ASP A 322 1.77 8.33 19.22
CA ASP A 322 0.83 7.49 19.97
C ASP A 322 1.55 6.21 20.43
N VAL A 323 1.63 6.03 21.74
CA VAL A 323 2.36 4.92 22.39
C VAL A 323 1.50 3.64 22.49
N SER A 324 0.22 3.70 22.13
CA SER A 324 -0.67 2.54 22.17
C SER A 324 -0.30 1.53 21.08
N LEU A 325 0.60 0.62 21.44
CA LEU A 325 0.88 -0.57 20.67
C LEU A 325 -0.12 -1.68 21.03
N PRO A 326 -1.04 -2.01 20.14
CA PRO A 326 -1.29 -3.41 19.90
C PRO A 326 -0.43 -3.82 18.71
N LEU A 327 0.58 -4.64 18.93
CA LEU A 327 1.17 -5.43 17.87
C LEU A 327 0.04 -6.09 17.07
N PRO A 328 0.12 -6.10 15.72
CA PRO A 328 -0.98 -6.59 14.90
C PRO A 328 -1.37 -8.02 15.24
N LEU A 329 -2.66 -8.28 15.22
CA LEU A 329 -3.31 -9.58 15.44
C LEU A 329 -3.17 -10.52 14.22
N PHE A 330 -2.09 -10.43 13.46
CA PHE A 330 -1.91 -11.33 12.33
C PHE A 330 -1.02 -12.51 12.72
N PRO A 331 -1.44 -13.74 12.43
CA PRO A 331 -0.57 -14.90 12.57
C PRO A 331 0.64 -14.68 11.66
N ALA A 332 1.82 -14.95 12.18
CA ALA A 332 3.01 -15.11 11.37
C ALA A 332 2.65 -16.05 10.20
N PHE A 333 2.85 -15.60 8.98
CA PHE A 333 2.66 -16.45 7.81
C PHE A 333 3.56 -17.67 7.97
N PRO A 334 3.03 -18.91 8.02
CA PRO A 334 3.85 -20.10 8.23
C PRO A 334 4.74 -20.46 7.05
N ASN A 335 4.72 -19.68 5.95
CA ASN A 335 5.52 -19.97 4.77
C ASN A 335 6.06 -18.69 4.12
N PHE A 336 7.20 -18.22 4.61
CA PHE A 336 8.10 -17.38 3.82
C PHE A 336 8.84 -18.28 2.80
N GLY A 337 8.20 -18.56 1.71
CA GLY A 337 8.83 -19.29 0.60
C GLY A 337 7.93 -20.34 0.00
N LEU A 338 6.98 -19.89 -0.80
CA LEU A 338 6.49 -20.53 -2.01
C LEU A 338 5.32 -19.68 -2.51
N ALA A 339 5.37 -19.27 -3.74
CA ALA A 339 4.24 -18.66 -4.43
C ALA A 339 3.05 -19.63 -4.34
N ASN A 340 1.99 -19.23 -3.66
CA ASN A 340 0.74 -19.95 -3.73
C ASN A 340 0.14 -19.76 -5.12
N PRO A 341 -0.30 -20.83 -5.78
CA PRO A 341 -1.08 -20.71 -7.00
C PRO A 341 -2.42 -19.97 -6.68
N PRO A 342 -3.00 -19.28 -7.64
CA PRO A 342 -4.21 -18.52 -7.43
C PRO A 342 -5.35 -19.43 -6.98
N HIS A 343 -5.85 -19.26 -5.76
CA HIS A 343 -7.07 -19.89 -5.31
C HIS A 343 -8.23 -19.34 -6.15
N GLN A 344 -8.92 -20.26 -6.81
CA GLN A 344 -10.19 -20.03 -7.48
C GLN A 344 -11.19 -19.41 -6.50
N LEU A 345 -11.30 -18.10 -6.50
CA LEU A 345 -12.43 -17.40 -5.92
C LEU A 345 -13.61 -17.63 -6.85
N ARG A 346 -14.64 -18.31 -6.35
CA ARG A 346 -15.93 -18.46 -7.03
C ARG A 346 -16.45 -17.10 -7.41
N HIS A 347 -16.58 -16.87 -8.72
CA HIS A 347 -17.21 -15.71 -9.30
C HIS A 347 -18.61 -15.49 -8.73
N GLN A 348 -18.78 -14.45 -7.94
CA GLN A 348 -20.05 -13.76 -7.87
C GLN A 348 -19.98 -12.59 -8.87
N PRO A 349 -20.92 -12.46 -9.79
CA PRO A 349 -20.91 -11.37 -10.76
C PRO A 349 -21.10 -10.04 -10.04
N PRO A 350 -20.38 -8.98 -10.46
CA PRO A 350 -20.49 -7.67 -9.84
C PRO A 350 -21.91 -7.14 -9.99
N ARG A 351 -22.53 -6.73 -8.89
CA ARG A 351 -23.81 -6.01 -8.90
C ARG A 351 -23.58 -4.68 -9.64
N ARG A 352 -24.26 -4.49 -10.76
CA ARG A 352 -24.27 -3.24 -11.54
C ARG A 352 -24.63 -2.07 -10.63
N LEU A 353 -23.70 -1.13 -10.46
CA LEU A 353 -23.96 0.16 -9.82
C LEU A 353 -25.07 0.89 -10.59
N ARG A 354 -26.25 1.00 -9.99
CA ARG A 354 -27.32 1.88 -10.50
C ARG A 354 -26.87 3.32 -10.31
N ARG A 355 -26.57 4.01 -11.41
CA ARG A 355 -26.40 5.46 -11.45
C ARG A 355 -27.70 6.13 -11.04
N HIS A 356 -27.80 6.60 -9.79
CA HIS A 356 -28.82 7.56 -9.40
C HIS A 356 -28.51 8.90 -10.05
N ARG A 357 -29.19 9.20 -11.16
CA ARG A 357 -29.27 10.56 -11.69
C ARG A 357 -30.03 11.42 -10.67
N ARG A 358 -29.33 12.15 -9.83
CA ARG A 358 -29.93 13.28 -9.11
C ARG A 358 -30.20 14.39 -10.12
N ARG A 359 -31.50 14.65 -10.37
CA ARG A 359 -31.92 15.86 -11.03
C ARG A 359 -31.59 17.05 -10.12
N THR A 360 -30.58 17.83 -10.48
CA THR A 360 -30.33 19.13 -9.87
C THR A 360 -31.40 20.09 -10.32
N ARG A 361 -32.20 20.60 -9.36
CA ARG A 361 -33.05 21.78 -9.56
C ARG A 361 -32.14 23.03 -9.61
N PRO A 362 -32.42 23.99 -10.48
CA PRO A 362 -31.64 25.24 -10.51
C PRO A 362 -31.92 26.07 -9.25
N PRO A 363 -30.96 26.87 -8.77
CA PRO A 363 -31.15 27.71 -7.59
C PRO A 363 -32.16 28.82 -7.90
N ARG A 364 -33.10 29.05 -6.97
CA ARG A 364 -34.00 30.21 -6.98
C ARG A 364 -33.16 31.49 -6.74
N ARG A 365 -33.39 32.49 -7.58
CA ARG A 365 -32.89 33.86 -7.38
C ARG A 365 -33.38 34.39 -6.03
N LEU A 366 -32.48 34.84 -5.19
CA LEU A 366 -32.74 35.67 -4.02
C LEU A 366 -32.79 37.12 -4.48
N ASP A 367 -33.94 37.75 -4.29
CA ASP A 367 -34.14 39.18 -4.53
C ASP A 367 -33.36 39.99 -3.52
N THR A 368 -32.80 41.04 -4.04
CA THR A 368 -32.11 42.17 -3.38
C THR A 368 -32.95 42.74 -2.24
N LEU A 369 -32.42 42.75 -1.02
CA LEU A 369 -32.87 43.63 0.06
C LEU A 369 -31.86 44.78 0.20
N ALA A 370 -32.39 45.98 0.03
CA ALA A 370 -31.73 47.25 0.13
C ALA A 370 -31.28 47.55 1.57
N TYR A 371 -30.06 48.00 1.71
CA TYR A 371 -29.54 48.66 2.94
C TYR A 371 -30.07 50.07 3.04
N HIS A 372 -30.67 50.42 4.19
CA HIS A 372 -30.80 51.78 4.68
C HIS A 372 -29.99 51.90 5.96
N ASP A 373 -28.96 52.80 5.91
CA ASP A 373 -28.35 53.40 7.09
C ASP A 373 -29.26 54.50 7.70
N PRO A 374 -29.15 54.81 9.00
CA PRO A 374 -28.19 55.81 9.47
C PRO A 374 -27.14 55.32 10.42
#